data_74fc0342213db2239ff020877808eeb6
#
_entry.id   74fc0342213db2239ff020877808eeb6
#
_cell.length_a   1.000
_cell.length_b   1.000
_cell.length_c   1.000
_cell.angle_alpha   90.00
_cell.angle_beta   90.00
_cell.angle_gamma   90.00
#
_symmetry.space_group_name_H-M   'P 1'
#
loop_
_entity.id
_entity.type
_entity.pdbx_description
1 polymer ?
#
loop_
_entity_poly.entity_id
_entity_poly.type
_entity_poly.pdbx_seq_one_letter_code
_entity_poly.pdbx_strand_id
1 'polypeptide(L)'
;MNVKKILVSQPRPTSEKSPYFDLEKKYGVEIVFRPFIKVEGLTSKEFRQSKINVPEYSAIILTARTAIDHFFRLCKELRYNVPDTLKYFCVSETIAHYLQKYVVYRKRKIFYSETGLMEDLIPIIAKHHKETYLMPVSDVHNDKAVVLDNNKVKYVKAVMYRTVSNDFKPGEQFDYDMLVFFTPAGIKSYTTNFPDYMERNVVIAAMGQTTLEAAAAAGLKVDVTITPETPSMASAIEQYLKKAIAEEEKAAAKAAKAAKSKATPTKKATSTAKKATTAKKATSTAKKATTAKKATSTAKKATTAKKATATAKKAADSKK
;
A
#
# COMPACT_ATOMS: atom_id res chain seq x y z
N MET A 1 -10.49 5.86 -21.27
CA MET A 1 -10.02 6.62 -20.08
C MET A 1 -8.54 6.34 -19.92
N ASN A 2 -7.70 7.35 -20.04
CA ASN A 2 -6.24 7.19 -19.99
C ASN A 2 -5.79 7.15 -18.54
N VAL A 3 -5.39 5.98 -18.05
CA VAL A 3 -4.87 5.80 -16.69
C VAL A 3 -3.39 6.18 -16.68
N LYS A 4 -3.04 7.25 -15.96
CA LYS A 4 -1.67 7.72 -15.79
C LYS A 4 -1.16 7.53 -14.38
N LYS A 5 -2.05 7.63 -13.38
CA LYS A 5 -1.67 7.60 -11.97
C LYS A 5 -2.48 6.56 -11.21
N ILE A 6 -1.81 5.58 -10.64
CA ILE A 6 -2.42 4.43 -9.96
C ILE A 6 -2.05 4.48 -8.49
N LEU A 7 -3.05 4.42 -7.59
CA LEU A 7 -2.83 4.31 -6.16
C LEU A 7 -3.05 2.87 -5.70
N VAL A 8 -2.02 2.26 -5.17
CA VAL A 8 -2.05 0.90 -4.60
C VAL A 8 -2.19 0.99 -3.08
N SER A 9 -3.27 0.44 -2.53
CA SER A 9 -3.62 0.53 -1.10
C SER A 9 -2.76 -0.38 -0.20
N GLN A 10 -1.51 -0.58 -0.57
CA GLN A 10 -0.52 -1.38 0.18
C GLN A 10 0.77 -0.59 0.42
N PRO A 11 1.59 -1.00 1.40
CA PRO A 11 2.94 -0.48 1.53
C PRO A 11 3.77 -0.73 0.27
N ARG A 12 4.72 0.17 0.00
CA ARG A 12 5.65 0.00 -1.12
C ARG A 12 6.41 -1.32 -0.98
N PRO A 13 6.50 -2.14 -2.03
CA PRO A 13 7.29 -3.37 -2.02
C PRO A 13 8.76 -3.07 -1.69
N THR A 14 9.37 -3.91 -0.84
CA THR A 14 10.78 -3.81 -0.50
C THR A 14 11.68 -4.39 -1.60
N SER A 15 11.16 -5.26 -2.44
CA SER A 15 11.88 -5.85 -3.57
C SER A 15 11.77 -4.96 -4.79
N GLU A 16 12.92 -4.62 -5.39
CA GLU A 16 13.00 -3.90 -6.67
C GLU A 16 12.46 -4.71 -7.87
N LYS A 17 12.30 -6.03 -7.70
CA LYS A 17 11.73 -6.93 -8.72
C LYS A 17 10.20 -7.02 -8.64
N SER A 18 9.54 -6.03 -8.07
CA SER A 18 8.08 -6.03 -8.01
C SER A 18 7.48 -5.83 -9.40
N PRO A 19 6.47 -6.62 -9.81
CA PRO A 19 5.79 -6.47 -11.10
C PRO A 19 5.18 -5.08 -11.33
N TYR A 20 4.90 -4.35 -10.26
CA TYR A 20 4.40 -2.97 -10.34
C TYR A 20 5.42 -2.01 -10.96
N PHE A 21 6.71 -2.15 -10.64
CA PHE A 21 7.76 -1.32 -11.22
C PHE A 21 7.99 -1.62 -12.72
N ASP A 22 7.71 -2.86 -13.15
CA ASP A 22 7.73 -3.20 -14.56
C ASP A 22 6.57 -2.54 -15.32
N LEU A 23 5.39 -2.42 -14.68
CA LEU A 23 4.25 -1.68 -15.23
C LEU A 23 4.56 -0.19 -15.42
N GLU A 24 5.19 0.45 -14.43
CA GLU A 24 5.63 1.85 -14.53
C GLU A 24 6.52 2.07 -15.76
N LYS A 25 7.54 1.22 -15.91
CA LYS A 25 8.50 1.31 -17.03
C LYS A 25 7.85 1.04 -18.38
N LYS A 26 6.95 0.06 -18.44
CA LYS A 26 6.37 -0.43 -19.69
C LYS A 26 5.26 0.47 -20.24
N TYR A 27 4.44 1.02 -19.35
CA TYR A 27 3.25 1.79 -19.72
C TYR A 27 3.36 3.29 -19.44
N GLY A 28 4.44 3.73 -18.80
CA GLY A 28 4.62 5.13 -18.44
C GLY A 28 3.61 5.65 -17.42
N VAL A 29 3.08 4.75 -16.58
CA VAL A 29 2.15 5.06 -15.50
C VAL A 29 2.91 5.34 -14.21
N GLU A 30 2.45 6.27 -13.38
CA GLU A 30 2.97 6.49 -12.03
C GLU A 30 2.23 5.57 -11.06
N ILE A 31 2.94 4.75 -10.27
CA ILE A 31 2.33 3.88 -9.25
C ILE A 31 2.72 4.37 -7.85
N VAL A 32 1.74 4.89 -7.14
CA VAL A 32 1.89 5.37 -5.77
C VAL A 32 1.42 4.29 -4.80
N PHE A 33 2.26 3.97 -3.83
CA PHE A 33 1.91 3.03 -2.77
C PHE A 33 1.55 3.81 -1.51
N ARG A 34 0.31 3.71 -1.07
CA ARG A 34 -0.18 4.33 0.15
C ARG A 34 -1.20 3.43 0.84
N PRO A 35 -0.86 2.84 2.01
CA PRO A 35 -1.82 2.05 2.76
C PRO A 35 -3.02 2.88 3.19
N PHE A 36 -4.22 2.38 2.94
CA PHE A 36 -5.47 2.97 3.44
C PHE A 36 -5.80 2.54 4.87
N ILE A 37 -5.10 1.51 5.34
CA ILE A 37 -5.25 0.99 6.70
C ILE A 37 -3.88 0.89 7.37
N LYS A 38 -3.88 1.03 8.68
CA LYS A 38 -2.73 0.77 9.53
C LYS A 38 -3.14 -0.11 10.71
N VAL A 39 -2.18 -0.83 11.25
CA VAL A 39 -2.39 -1.59 12.47
C VAL A 39 -1.91 -0.75 13.64
N GLU A 40 -2.80 -0.52 14.59
CA GLU A 40 -2.49 0.17 15.84
C GLU A 40 -2.62 -0.80 17.01
N GLY A 41 -1.64 -0.77 17.90
CA GLY A 41 -1.73 -1.50 19.15
C GLY A 41 -2.65 -0.80 20.14
N LEU A 42 -3.48 -1.55 20.87
CA LEU A 42 -4.19 -1.00 22.00
C LEU A 42 -3.18 -0.46 23.05
N THR A 43 -3.53 0.65 23.66
CA THR A 43 -2.78 1.17 24.80
C THR A 43 -2.97 0.28 26.03
N SER A 44 -2.04 0.31 26.98
CA SER A 44 -2.19 -0.43 28.24
C SER A 44 -3.45 -0.01 29.02
N LYS A 45 -3.91 1.25 28.87
CA LYS A 45 -5.15 1.76 29.48
C LYS A 45 -6.38 1.09 28.85
N GLU A 46 -6.45 1.04 27.53
CA GLU A 46 -7.54 0.36 26.79
C GLU A 46 -7.54 -1.13 27.09
N PHE A 47 -6.40 -1.79 27.07
CA PHE A 47 -6.30 -3.21 27.35
C PHE A 47 -6.79 -3.58 28.75
N ARG A 48 -6.52 -2.75 29.77
CA ARG A 48 -7.05 -2.98 31.15
C ARG A 48 -8.56 -2.98 31.21
N GLN A 49 -9.27 -2.34 30.29
CA GLN A 49 -10.73 -2.39 30.25
C GLN A 49 -11.27 -3.79 29.91
N SER A 50 -10.48 -4.63 29.24
CA SER A 50 -10.85 -6.02 28.97
C SER A 50 -10.84 -6.91 30.20
N LYS A 51 -10.28 -6.45 31.33
CA LYS A 51 -10.13 -7.19 32.59
C LYS A 51 -9.33 -8.50 32.45
N ILE A 52 -8.54 -8.63 31.36
CA ILE A 52 -7.67 -9.79 31.13
C ILE A 52 -6.37 -9.57 31.90
N ASN A 53 -6.06 -10.49 32.81
CA ASN A 53 -4.82 -10.49 33.57
C ASN A 53 -3.81 -11.45 32.92
N VAL A 54 -2.86 -10.93 32.17
CA VAL A 54 -1.88 -11.72 31.41
C VAL A 54 -1.11 -12.74 32.26
N PRO A 55 -0.69 -12.44 33.50
CA PRO A 55 -0.03 -13.39 34.41
C PRO A 55 -0.78 -14.68 34.73
N GLU A 56 -2.10 -14.72 34.55
CA GLU A 56 -2.93 -15.90 34.85
C GLU A 56 -2.79 -16.99 33.76
N TYR A 57 -2.17 -16.67 32.63
CA TYR A 57 -2.01 -17.59 31.51
C TYR A 57 -0.63 -18.20 31.49
N SER A 58 -0.60 -19.51 31.34
CA SER A 58 0.64 -20.30 31.27
C SER A 58 1.08 -20.61 29.82
N ALA A 59 0.21 -20.32 28.84
CA ALA A 59 0.46 -20.57 27.44
C ALA A 59 -0.17 -19.49 26.51
N ILE A 60 0.50 -19.19 25.41
CA ILE A 60 0.03 -18.22 24.40
C ILE A 60 -0.13 -18.91 23.06
N ILE A 61 -1.29 -18.71 22.41
CA ILE A 61 -1.54 -19.16 21.03
C ILE A 61 -1.27 -17.97 20.08
N LEU A 62 -0.33 -18.16 19.17
CA LEU A 62 0.17 -17.12 18.26
C LEU A 62 -0.17 -17.44 16.81
N THR A 63 -0.97 -16.61 16.18
CA THR A 63 -1.47 -16.79 14.80
C THR A 63 -0.83 -15.84 13.78
N ALA A 64 -0.17 -14.77 14.23
CA ALA A 64 0.43 -13.75 13.38
C ALA A 64 1.67 -13.12 14.03
N ARG A 65 2.58 -12.61 13.21
CA ARG A 65 3.75 -11.83 13.69
C ARG A 65 3.32 -10.58 14.45
N THR A 66 2.28 -9.91 13.95
CA THR A 66 1.69 -8.72 14.59
C THR A 66 1.19 -9.04 16.00
N ALA A 67 0.58 -10.23 16.21
CA ALA A 67 0.15 -10.67 17.53
C ALA A 67 1.35 -10.82 18.50
N ILE A 68 2.49 -11.31 18.02
CA ILE A 68 3.73 -11.40 18.81
C ILE A 68 4.20 -10.00 19.21
N ASP A 69 4.37 -9.10 18.22
CA ASP A 69 4.87 -7.74 18.48
C ASP A 69 4.01 -7.01 19.51
N HIS A 70 2.67 -7.09 19.36
CA HIS A 70 1.76 -6.41 20.27
C HIS A 70 1.64 -7.08 21.65
N PHE A 71 1.76 -8.40 21.74
CA PHE A 71 1.82 -9.10 23.01
C PHE A 71 3.01 -8.62 23.85
N PHE A 72 4.23 -8.68 23.29
CA PHE A 72 5.42 -8.25 24.03
C PHE A 72 5.45 -6.76 24.30
N ARG A 73 4.93 -5.91 23.38
CA ARG A 73 4.76 -4.49 23.61
C ARG A 73 3.87 -4.23 24.82
N LEU A 74 2.67 -4.85 24.86
CA LEU A 74 1.75 -4.70 25.99
C LEU A 74 2.32 -5.23 27.29
N CYS A 75 3.01 -6.38 27.28
CA CYS A 75 3.71 -6.89 28.47
C CYS A 75 4.68 -5.84 29.02
N LYS A 76 5.47 -5.20 28.15
CA LYS A 76 6.39 -4.14 28.54
C LYS A 76 5.67 -2.91 29.12
N GLU A 77 4.59 -2.46 28.48
CA GLU A 77 3.79 -1.32 28.96
C GLU A 77 3.08 -1.62 30.29
N LEU A 78 2.64 -2.84 30.48
CA LEU A 78 2.03 -3.31 31.73
C LEU A 78 3.06 -3.62 32.82
N ARG A 79 4.37 -3.50 32.51
CA ARG A 79 5.49 -3.86 33.39
C ARG A 79 5.46 -5.33 33.81
N TYR A 80 4.94 -6.19 32.95
CA TYR A 80 4.91 -7.63 33.15
C TYR A 80 6.14 -8.27 32.56
N ASN A 81 6.97 -8.87 33.43
CA ASN A 81 8.09 -9.68 33.02
C ASN A 81 7.60 -11.05 32.60
N VAL A 82 7.68 -11.33 31.29
CA VAL A 82 7.26 -12.61 30.72
C VAL A 82 8.13 -13.73 31.31
N PRO A 83 7.55 -14.70 32.05
CA PRO A 83 8.33 -15.72 32.70
C PRO A 83 8.92 -16.73 31.70
N ASP A 84 10.09 -17.23 32.04
CA ASP A 84 10.75 -18.29 31.26
C ASP A 84 9.94 -19.58 31.17
N THR A 85 8.93 -19.75 32.02
CA THR A 85 8.03 -20.92 32.03
C THR A 85 6.92 -20.85 31.00
N LEU A 86 6.65 -19.68 30.46
CA LEU A 86 5.56 -19.47 29.50
C LEU A 86 5.77 -20.31 28.24
N LYS A 87 4.71 -20.96 27.78
CA LYS A 87 4.72 -21.80 26.58
C LYS A 87 4.06 -21.07 25.42
N TYR A 88 4.52 -21.34 24.20
CA TYR A 88 4.05 -20.70 22.98
C TYR A 88 3.61 -21.74 21.96
N PHE A 89 2.42 -21.57 21.45
CA PHE A 89 1.80 -22.43 20.44
C PHE A 89 1.60 -21.58 19.18
N CYS A 90 2.44 -21.81 18.18
CA CYS A 90 2.49 -21.02 16.96
C CYS A 90 1.80 -21.75 15.82
N VAL A 91 0.93 -21.08 15.07
CA VAL A 91 0.20 -21.69 13.96
C VAL A 91 1.12 -22.13 12.81
N SER A 92 2.35 -21.63 12.75
CA SER A 92 3.33 -22.04 11.75
C SER A 92 4.76 -21.92 12.26
N GLU A 93 5.67 -22.63 11.60
CA GLU A 93 7.12 -22.53 11.87
C GLU A 93 7.63 -21.11 11.67
N THR A 94 7.16 -20.41 10.64
CA THR A 94 7.54 -19.01 10.36
C THR A 94 7.23 -18.07 11.54
N ILE A 95 6.11 -18.30 12.23
CA ILE A 95 5.72 -17.54 13.44
C ILE A 95 6.59 -17.93 14.60
N ALA A 96 6.88 -19.22 14.77
CA ALA A 96 7.80 -19.71 15.81
C ALA A 96 9.23 -19.16 15.65
N HIS A 97 9.72 -19.06 14.42
CA HIS A 97 11.00 -18.40 14.14
C HIS A 97 10.98 -16.91 14.45
N TYR A 98 9.88 -16.21 14.08
CA TYR A 98 9.76 -14.79 14.38
C TYR A 98 9.71 -14.49 15.88
N LEU A 99 9.17 -15.41 16.67
CA LEU A 99 9.13 -15.30 18.13
C LEU A 99 10.53 -15.21 18.77
N GLN A 100 11.58 -15.70 18.11
CA GLN A 100 12.97 -15.63 18.57
C GLN A 100 13.48 -14.18 18.72
N LYS A 101 12.79 -13.20 18.09
CA LYS A 101 13.07 -11.78 18.34
C LYS A 101 12.87 -11.38 19.80
N TYR A 102 12.04 -12.09 20.54
CA TYR A 102 11.62 -11.75 21.89
C TYR A 102 12.05 -12.78 22.94
N VAL A 103 12.14 -14.05 22.57
CA VAL A 103 12.45 -15.14 23.49
C VAL A 103 13.49 -16.08 22.91
N VAL A 104 14.28 -16.70 23.79
CA VAL A 104 15.23 -17.74 23.39
C VAL A 104 14.46 -18.98 22.97
N TYR A 105 14.76 -19.50 21.78
CA TYR A 105 14.13 -20.71 21.27
C TYR A 105 14.45 -21.93 22.16
N ARG A 106 13.40 -22.60 22.64
CA ARG A 106 13.50 -23.83 23.41
C ARG A 106 12.43 -24.82 22.97
N LYS A 107 12.79 -25.95 22.39
CA LYS A 107 11.87 -27.00 21.91
C LYS A 107 10.79 -27.41 22.91
N ARG A 108 11.05 -27.31 24.19
CA ARG A 108 10.08 -27.65 25.25
C ARG A 108 9.04 -26.58 25.55
N LYS A 109 9.18 -25.39 24.93
CA LYS A 109 8.33 -24.22 25.21
C LYS A 109 7.68 -23.64 23.98
N ILE A 110 8.25 -23.89 22.79
CA ILE A 110 7.75 -23.36 21.53
C ILE A 110 7.33 -24.54 20.66
N PHE A 111 6.02 -24.58 20.40
CA PHE A 111 5.36 -25.60 19.60
C PHE A 111 4.78 -24.95 18.37
N TYR A 112 4.79 -25.62 17.24
CA TYR A 112 4.21 -25.10 16.00
C TYR A 112 3.62 -26.21 15.14
N SER A 113 2.69 -25.83 14.26
CA SER A 113 2.16 -26.67 13.19
C SER A 113 3.10 -26.64 11.99
N GLU A 114 3.32 -27.78 11.35
CA GLU A 114 4.15 -27.91 10.15
C GLU A 114 3.40 -27.38 8.91
N THR A 115 2.09 -27.55 8.86
CA THR A 115 1.27 -27.16 7.70
C THR A 115 0.83 -25.70 7.73
N GLY A 116 0.92 -25.04 8.88
CA GLY A 116 0.40 -23.67 9.06
C GLY A 116 -1.09 -23.61 9.36
N LEU A 117 -1.72 -24.76 9.61
CA LEU A 117 -3.14 -24.87 9.96
C LEU A 117 -3.33 -24.95 11.49
N MET A 118 -4.43 -24.37 11.97
CA MET A 118 -4.77 -24.38 13.39
C MET A 118 -5.13 -25.81 13.85
N GLU A 119 -5.70 -26.60 12.97
CA GLU A 119 -6.10 -27.99 13.19
C GLU A 119 -4.94 -28.85 13.69
N ASP A 120 -3.76 -28.65 13.12
CA ASP A 120 -2.58 -29.44 13.50
C ASP A 120 -1.96 -29.04 14.84
N LEU A 121 -2.36 -27.89 15.39
CA LEU A 121 -2.02 -27.52 16.75
C LEU A 121 -2.88 -28.25 17.79
N ILE A 122 -4.07 -28.74 17.44
CA ILE A 122 -5.01 -29.37 18.37
C ILE A 122 -4.39 -30.59 19.09
N PRO A 123 -3.75 -31.55 18.38
CA PRO A 123 -3.09 -32.67 19.05
C PRO A 123 -1.98 -32.25 20.01
N ILE A 124 -1.30 -31.16 19.70
CA ILE A 124 -0.22 -30.62 20.53
C ILE A 124 -0.82 -29.95 21.78
N ILE A 125 -1.88 -29.13 21.62
CA ILE A 125 -2.61 -28.48 22.70
C ILE A 125 -3.23 -29.54 23.62
N ALA A 126 -3.79 -30.60 23.09
CA ALA A 126 -4.38 -31.70 23.86
C ALA A 126 -3.36 -32.37 24.82
N LYS A 127 -2.10 -32.49 24.41
CA LYS A 127 -1.00 -32.97 25.29
C LYS A 127 -0.68 -31.99 26.42
N HIS A 128 -1.09 -30.72 26.27
CA HIS A 128 -0.85 -29.65 27.24
C HIS A 128 -2.15 -29.14 27.87
N HIS A 129 -3.12 -30.01 28.08
CA HIS A 129 -4.49 -29.70 28.58
C HIS A 129 -4.53 -28.99 29.95
N LYS A 130 -3.42 -29.01 30.70
CA LYS A 130 -3.29 -28.33 32.01
C LYS A 130 -2.98 -26.84 31.87
N GLU A 131 -2.62 -26.36 30.68
CA GLU A 131 -2.27 -24.96 30.45
C GLU A 131 -3.52 -24.09 30.31
N THR A 132 -3.40 -22.86 30.73
CA THR A 132 -4.37 -21.80 30.49
C THR A 132 -3.93 -20.95 29.31
N TYR A 133 -4.73 -20.89 28.27
CA TYR A 133 -4.32 -20.29 26.99
C TYR A 133 -4.84 -18.86 26.82
N LEU A 134 -3.95 -17.94 26.46
CA LEU A 134 -4.29 -16.62 25.95
C LEU A 134 -4.01 -16.57 24.45
N MET A 135 -4.92 -16.01 23.68
CA MET A 135 -4.78 -15.84 22.24
C MET A 135 -4.83 -14.35 21.88
N PRO A 136 -3.67 -13.70 21.65
CA PRO A 136 -3.62 -12.33 21.14
C PRO A 136 -4.20 -12.24 19.73
N VAL A 137 -5.19 -11.37 19.55
CA VAL A 137 -5.92 -11.19 18.29
C VAL A 137 -6.07 -9.71 17.93
N SER A 138 -6.45 -9.43 16.68
CA SER A 138 -6.96 -8.13 16.25
C SER A 138 -8.43 -7.96 16.66
N ASP A 139 -8.90 -6.75 16.69
CA ASP A 139 -10.34 -6.42 16.82
C ASP A 139 -11.16 -7.05 15.68
N VAL A 140 -10.63 -7.00 14.46
CA VAL A 140 -11.17 -7.69 13.29
C VAL A 140 -10.30 -8.90 13.01
N HIS A 141 -10.77 -10.09 13.34
CA HIS A 141 -10.05 -11.33 13.11
C HIS A 141 -10.95 -12.35 12.42
N ASN A 142 -10.36 -13.05 11.44
CA ASN A 142 -11.02 -14.22 10.86
C ASN A 142 -11.08 -15.31 11.92
N ASP A 143 -12.19 -16.01 11.99
CA ASP A 143 -12.49 -16.93 13.09
C ASP A 143 -11.73 -18.27 12.99
N LYS A 144 -10.41 -18.18 12.86
CA LYS A 144 -9.54 -19.36 12.97
C LYS A 144 -9.66 -20.04 14.34
N ALA A 145 -10.27 -19.36 15.29
CA ALA A 145 -10.49 -19.86 16.62
C ALA A 145 -11.68 -20.85 16.71
N VAL A 146 -12.56 -20.91 15.71
CA VAL A 146 -13.65 -21.91 15.64
C VAL A 146 -13.11 -23.34 15.79
N VAL A 147 -11.92 -23.61 15.27
CA VAL A 147 -11.26 -24.93 15.42
C VAL A 147 -10.96 -25.23 16.89
N LEU A 148 -10.52 -24.22 17.67
CA LEU A 148 -10.27 -24.39 19.09
C LEU A 148 -11.58 -24.63 19.86
N ASP A 149 -12.64 -23.91 19.50
CA ASP A 149 -13.98 -24.03 20.11
C ASP A 149 -14.56 -25.42 19.85
N ASN A 150 -14.49 -25.90 18.61
CA ASN A 150 -14.94 -27.25 18.20
C ASN A 150 -14.21 -28.36 18.97
N ASN A 151 -12.95 -28.14 19.33
CA ASN A 151 -12.14 -29.09 20.09
C ASN A 151 -12.16 -28.83 21.60
N LYS A 152 -13.06 -27.97 22.10
CA LYS A 152 -13.27 -27.64 23.51
C LYS A 152 -11.99 -27.16 24.23
N VAL A 153 -11.10 -26.51 23.52
CA VAL A 153 -9.89 -25.89 24.09
C VAL A 153 -10.33 -24.69 24.96
N LYS A 154 -9.85 -24.64 26.19
CA LYS A 154 -10.09 -23.50 27.09
C LYS A 154 -9.07 -22.40 26.80
N TYR A 155 -9.49 -21.33 26.17
CA TYR A 155 -8.64 -20.19 25.86
C TYR A 155 -9.41 -18.87 25.96
N VAL A 156 -8.69 -17.76 26.09
CA VAL A 156 -9.26 -16.41 26.09
C VAL A 156 -8.69 -15.62 24.92
N LYS A 157 -9.57 -15.05 24.12
CA LYS A 157 -9.18 -14.09 23.06
C LYS A 157 -8.85 -12.74 23.70
N ALA A 158 -7.65 -12.25 23.48
CA ALA A 158 -7.19 -10.94 23.94
C ALA A 158 -6.98 -10.01 22.77
N VAL A 159 -7.86 -9.04 22.60
CA VAL A 159 -7.67 -8.00 21.59
C VAL A 159 -6.51 -7.10 22.04
N MET A 160 -5.41 -7.11 21.27
CA MET A 160 -4.19 -6.36 21.59
C MET A 160 -3.83 -5.32 20.54
N TYR A 161 -4.46 -5.39 19.38
CA TYR A 161 -4.27 -4.44 18.28
C TYR A 161 -5.53 -4.35 17.43
N ARG A 162 -5.65 -3.31 16.65
CA ARG A 162 -6.79 -3.05 15.76
C ARG A 162 -6.34 -2.57 14.40
N THR A 163 -7.17 -2.83 13.40
CA THR A 163 -6.98 -2.29 12.05
C THR A 163 -7.81 -1.03 11.92
N VAL A 164 -7.15 0.10 11.78
CA VAL A 164 -7.80 1.42 11.66
C VAL A 164 -7.54 2.03 10.29
N SER A 165 -8.41 2.95 9.90
CA SER A 165 -8.20 3.79 8.74
C SER A 165 -6.88 4.58 8.88
N ASN A 166 -6.14 4.67 7.79
CA ASN A 166 -4.98 5.53 7.69
C ASN A 166 -5.41 6.81 6.97
N ASP A 167 -5.95 7.74 7.75
CA ASP A 167 -6.60 8.92 7.23
C ASP A 167 -5.68 9.78 6.35
N PHE A 168 -6.28 10.39 5.36
CA PHE A 168 -5.63 11.36 4.48
C PHE A 168 -5.53 12.69 5.20
N LYS A 169 -4.44 13.40 4.99
CA LYS A 169 -4.28 14.73 5.58
C LYS A 169 -5.25 15.72 4.91
N PRO A 170 -5.81 16.66 5.66
CA PRO A 170 -6.60 17.73 5.05
C PRO A 170 -5.78 18.47 3.97
N GLY A 171 -6.33 18.57 2.75
CA GLY A 171 -5.65 19.19 1.61
C GLY A 171 -4.66 18.29 0.86
N GLU A 172 -4.52 17.01 1.22
CA GLU A 172 -3.76 16.04 0.43
C GLU A 172 -4.43 15.88 -0.93
N GLN A 173 -3.68 16.14 -2.00
CA GLN A 173 -4.20 15.99 -3.36
C GLN A 173 -4.52 14.53 -3.64
N PHE A 174 -5.70 14.30 -4.18
CA PHE A 174 -6.19 12.99 -4.57
C PHE A 174 -6.53 12.99 -6.06
N ASP A 175 -5.50 12.86 -6.89
CA ASP A 175 -5.53 12.96 -8.35
C ASP A 175 -5.16 11.62 -9.02
N TYR A 176 -5.80 10.54 -8.57
CA TYR A 176 -5.54 9.21 -9.09
C TYR A 176 -6.60 8.78 -10.09
N ASP A 177 -6.17 8.12 -11.18
CA ASP A 177 -7.04 7.58 -12.22
C ASP A 177 -7.52 6.17 -11.89
N MET A 178 -6.74 5.42 -11.10
CA MET A 178 -7.06 4.06 -10.66
C MET A 178 -6.71 3.86 -9.19
N LEU A 179 -7.61 3.18 -8.47
CA LEU A 179 -7.42 2.77 -7.07
C LEU A 179 -7.43 1.25 -6.97
N VAL A 180 -6.44 0.69 -6.25
CA VAL A 180 -6.27 -0.76 -6.11
C VAL A 180 -6.47 -1.17 -4.65
N PHE A 181 -7.49 -1.99 -4.39
CA PHE A 181 -7.87 -2.44 -3.05
C PHE A 181 -7.63 -3.95 -2.86
N PHE A 182 -7.18 -4.32 -1.66
CA PHE A 182 -6.88 -5.71 -1.28
C PHE A 182 -7.68 -6.19 -0.08
N THR A 183 -8.39 -5.29 0.60
CA THR A 183 -9.13 -5.62 1.82
C THR A 183 -10.44 -4.81 1.93
N PRO A 184 -11.48 -5.38 2.56
CA PRO A 184 -12.72 -4.65 2.87
C PRO A 184 -12.48 -3.37 3.68
N ALA A 185 -11.53 -3.43 4.62
CA ALA A 185 -11.16 -2.27 5.44
C ALA A 185 -10.56 -1.12 4.62
N GLY A 186 -9.85 -1.44 3.51
CA GLY A 186 -9.36 -0.45 2.55
C GLY A 186 -10.50 0.28 1.83
N ILE A 187 -11.53 -0.44 1.40
CA ILE A 187 -12.75 0.16 0.82
C ILE A 187 -13.43 1.08 1.83
N LYS A 188 -13.64 0.58 3.06
CA LYS A 188 -14.26 1.39 4.14
C LYS A 188 -13.44 2.65 4.44
N SER A 189 -12.12 2.55 4.49
CA SER A 189 -11.24 3.71 4.67
C SER A 189 -11.41 4.72 3.54
N TYR A 190 -11.46 4.26 2.29
CA TYR A 190 -11.68 5.12 1.13
C TYR A 190 -13.00 5.88 1.22
N THR A 191 -14.11 5.19 1.44
CA THR A 191 -15.44 5.81 1.51
C THR A 191 -15.60 6.76 2.71
N THR A 192 -14.88 6.50 3.80
CA THR A 192 -14.88 7.38 4.99
C THR A 192 -14.07 8.65 4.76
N ASN A 193 -12.88 8.54 4.12
CA ASN A 193 -12.01 9.69 3.86
C ASN A 193 -12.53 10.58 2.72
N PHE A 194 -13.27 10.01 1.77
CA PHE A 194 -13.77 10.70 0.59
C PHE A 194 -15.28 10.51 0.45
N PRO A 195 -16.11 11.30 1.15
CA PRO A 195 -17.59 11.19 1.06
C PRO A 195 -18.14 11.38 -0.36
N ASP A 196 -17.39 12.10 -1.22
CA ASP A 196 -17.67 12.33 -2.64
C ASP A 196 -17.20 11.20 -3.57
N TYR A 197 -16.85 10.03 -3.01
CA TYR A 197 -16.25 8.92 -3.77
C TYR A 197 -17.11 8.43 -4.94
N MET A 198 -18.43 8.56 -4.86
CA MET A 198 -19.37 8.18 -5.94
C MET A 198 -19.31 9.12 -7.16
N GLU A 199 -18.92 10.36 -6.95
CA GLU A 199 -18.81 11.38 -8.01
C GLU A 199 -17.45 11.31 -8.72
N ARG A 200 -16.50 10.58 -8.15
CA ARG A 200 -15.16 10.47 -8.69
C ARG A 200 -15.13 9.48 -9.85
N ASN A 201 -14.65 9.92 -10.97
CA ASN A 201 -14.47 9.09 -12.16
C ASN A 201 -13.10 8.36 -12.10
N VAL A 202 -12.99 7.39 -11.21
CA VAL A 202 -11.78 6.59 -11.01
C VAL A 202 -12.06 5.12 -11.32
N VAL A 203 -11.06 4.45 -11.89
CA VAL A 203 -11.11 3.00 -12.11
C VAL A 203 -10.87 2.28 -10.79
N ILE A 204 -11.75 1.36 -10.41
CA ILE A 204 -11.59 0.58 -9.18
C ILE A 204 -11.09 -0.82 -9.52
N ALA A 205 -9.94 -1.15 -8.94
CA ALA A 205 -9.38 -2.50 -8.97
C ALA A 205 -9.49 -3.13 -7.59
N ALA A 206 -10.00 -4.36 -7.50
CA ALA A 206 -10.17 -5.05 -6.22
C ALA A 206 -9.77 -6.52 -6.31
N MET A 207 -9.15 -7.03 -5.23
CA MET A 207 -8.72 -8.42 -5.11
C MET A 207 -9.36 -9.09 -3.90
N GLY A 208 -9.89 -10.29 -4.15
CA GLY A 208 -10.49 -11.14 -3.12
C GLY A 208 -12.00 -10.92 -2.98
N GLN A 209 -12.72 -12.04 -2.78
CA GLN A 209 -14.19 -12.07 -2.75
C GLN A 209 -14.78 -11.09 -1.73
N THR A 210 -14.26 -11.10 -0.52
CA THR A 210 -14.73 -10.19 0.56
C THR A 210 -14.51 -8.71 0.24
N THR A 211 -13.46 -8.38 -0.55
CA THR A 211 -13.19 -7.00 -0.99
C THR A 211 -14.16 -6.59 -2.09
N LEU A 212 -14.48 -7.51 -3.01
CA LEU A 212 -15.50 -7.28 -4.06
C LEU A 212 -16.88 -7.04 -3.44
N GLU A 213 -17.26 -7.84 -2.46
CA GLU A 213 -18.51 -7.68 -1.72
C GLU A 213 -18.57 -6.35 -0.98
N ALA A 214 -17.48 -5.94 -0.33
CA ALA A 214 -17.40 -4.63 0.33
C ALA A 214 -17.49 -3.46 -0.67
N ALA A 215 -16.88 -3.58 -1.83
CA ALA A 215 -17.01 -2.58 -2.90
C ALA A 215 -18.44 -2.49 -3.42
N ALA A 216 -19.10 -3.63 -3.67
CA ALA A 216 -20.50 -3.69 -4.08
C ALA A 216 -21.44 -3.09 -3.03
N ALA A 217 -21.23 -3.41 -1.74
CA ALA A 217 -21.99 -2.84 -0.63
C ALA A 217 -21.83 -1.31 -0.51
N ALA A 218 -20.66 -0.78 -0.91
CA ALA A 218 -20.40 0.65 -0.99
C ALA A 218 -20.91 1.30 -2.29
N GLY A 219 -21.54 0.54 -3.20
CA GLY A 219 -21.99 1.04 -4.51
C GLY A 219 -20.84 1.31 -5.50
N LEU A 220 -19.62 0.87 -5.23
CA LEU A 220 -18.48 1.02 -6.12
C LEU A 220 -18.51 -0.04 -7.21
N LYS A 221 -18.41 0.39 -8.45
CA LYS A 221 -18.22 -0.51 -9.59
C LYS A 221 -16.76 -0.94 -9.66
N VAL A 222 -16.50 -2.23 -9.58
CA VAL A 222 -15.15 -2.78 -9.78
C VAL A 222 -14.92 -3.05 -11.26
N ASP A 223 -13.93 -2.40 -11.84
CA ASP A 223 -13.56 -2.50 -13.26
C ASP A 223 -12.46 -3.54 -13.51
N VAL A 224 -11.61 -3.77 -12.51
CA VAL A 224 -10.45 -4.67 -12.60
C VAL A 224 -10.44 -5.64 -11.43
N THR A 225 -10.40 -6.94 -11.73
CA THR A 225 -10.23 -7.98 -10.72
C THR A 225 -9.35 -9.10 -11.26
N ILE A 226 -8.86 -9.95 -10.37
CA ILE A 226 -8.09 -11.14 -10.76
C ILE A 226 -9.00 -12.18 -11.42
N THR A 227 -8.47 -12.84 -12.44
CA THR A 227 -9.12 -13.94 -13.14
C THR A 227 -8.14 -15.11 -13.27
N PRO A 228 -8.59 -16.32 -13.68
CA PRO A 228 -7.67 -17.41 -13.98
C PRO A 228 -6.56 -17.05 -14.98
N GLU A 229 -6.87 -16.16 -15.93
CA GLU A 229 -5.92 -15.66 -16.94
C GLU A 229 -4.96 -14.60 -16.37
N THR A 230 -5.38 -13.87 -15.33
CA THR A 230 -4.61 -12.82 -14.66
C THR A 230 -4.56 -13.11 -13.16
N PRO A 231 -3.71 -14.05 -12.71
CA PRO A 231 -3.72 -14.57 -11.34
C PRO A 231 -3.15 -13.58 -10.30
N SER A 232 -2.61 -12.45 -10.75
CA SER A 232 -2.12 -11.37 -9.87
C SER A 232 -2.76 -10.04 -10.21
N MET A 233 -2.85 -9.15 -9.22
CA MET A 233 -3.39 -7.80 -9.45
C MET A 233 -2.54 -7.01 -10.46
N ALA A 234 -1.23 -7.16 -10.44
CA ALA A 234 -0.35 -6.54 -11.43
C ALA A 234 -0.65 -7.00 -12.86
N SER A 235 -0.91 -8.32 -13.07
CA SER A 235 -1.29 -8.85 -14.40
C SER A 235 -2.69 -8.40 -14.82
N ALA A 236 -3.63 -8.25 -13.87
CA ALA A 236 -4.97 -7.73 -14.16
C ALA A 236 -4.91 -6.25 -14.58
N ILE A 237 -4.12 -5.44 -13.88
CA ILE A 237 -3.88 -4.04 -14.24
C ILE A 237 -3.21 -3.96 -15.62
N GLU A 238 -2.22 -4.80 -15.89
CA GLU A 238 -1.56 -4.84 -17.20
C GLU A 238 -2.55 -5.12 -18.34
N GLN A 239 -3.42 -6.10 -18.16
CA GLN A 239 -4.44 -6.42 -19.14
C GLN A 239 -5.41 -5.25 -19.37
N TYR A 240 -5.81 -4.57 -18.30
CA TYR A 240 -6.65 -3.38 -18.40
C TYR A 240 -5.96 -2.25 -19.18
N LEU A 241 -4.70 -1.94 -18.85
CA LEU A 241 -3.92 -0.89 -19.55
C LEU A 241 -3.76 -1.21 -21.04
N LYS A 242 -3.47 -2.48 -21.39
CA LYS A 242 -3.40 -2.91 -22.80
C LYS A 242 -4.71 -2.69 -23.55
N LYS A 243 -5.85 -3.02 -22.93
CA LYS A 243 -7.18 -2.79 -23.51
C LYS A 243 -7.46 -1.32 -23.70
N ALA A 244 -7.19 -0.51 -22.68
CA ALA A 244 -7.42 0.94 -22.70
C ALA A 244 -6.62 1.63 -23.82
N ILE A 245 -5.34 1.29 -23.97
CA ILE A 245 -4.48 1.82 -25.05
C ILE A 245 -5.00 1.41 -26.41
N ALA A 246 -5.36 0.13 -26.60
CA ALA A 246 -5.89 -0.35 -27.88
C ALA A 246 -7.22 0.31 -28.26
N GLU A 247 -8.07 0.64 -27.29
CA GLU A 247 -9.32 1.36 -27.50
C GLU A 247 -9.05 2.83 -27.90
N GLU A 248 -8.10 3.49 -27.25
CA GLU A 248 -7.70 4.87 -27.61
C GLU A 248 -7.09 4.93 -29.01
N GLU A 249 -6.24 4.00 -29.40
CA GLU A 249 -5.69 3.92 -30.75
C GLU A 249 -6.79 3.74 -31.80
N LYS A 250 -7.77 2.86 -31.52
CA LYS A 250 -8.92 2.66 -32.41
C LYS A 250 -9.80 3.91 -32.51
N ALA A 251 -10.02 4.59 -31.38
CA ALA A 251 -10.79 5.85 -31.37
C ALA A 251 -10.06 6.97 -32.13
N ALA A 252 -8.75 7.11 -31.93
CA ALA A 252 -7.92 8.07 -32.67
C ALA A 252 -7.89 7.80 -34.19
N ALA A 253 -7.76 6.52 -34.58
CA ALA A 253 -7.82 6.10 -35.99
C ALA A 253 -9.18 6.38 -36.62
N LYS A 254 -10.28 6.18 -35.88
CA LYS A 254 -11.64 6.50 -36.32
C LYS A 254 -11.84 7.99 -36.47
N ALA A 255 -11.37 8.81 -35.55
CA ALA A 255 -11.41 10.25 -35.60
C ALA A 255 -10.59 10.81 -36.78
N ALA A 256 -9.40 10.28 -37.03
CA ALA A 256 -8.56 10.65 -38.16
C ALA A 256 -9.21 10.29 -39.52
N LYS A 257 -9.88 9.15 -39.62
CA LYS A 257 -10.67 8.78 -40.81
C LYS A 257 -11.88 9.72 -41.04
N ALA A 258 -12.58 10.10 -39.96
CA ALA A 258 -13.71 11.03 -40.03
C ALA A 258 -13.26 12.44 -40.41
N ALA A 259 -12.09 12.90 -39.95
CA ALA A 259 -11.52 14.17 -40.35
C ALA A 259 -11.08 14.19 -41.83
N LYS A 260 -10.53 13.07 -42.36
CA LYS A 260 -10.18 12.94 -43.77
C LYS A 260 -11.42 12.88 -44.70
N SER A 261 -12.54 12.36 -44.25
CA SER A 261 -13.77 12.30 -45.04
C SER A 261 -14.51 13.67 -45.13
N LYS A 262 -14.21 14.63 -44.24
CA LYS A 262 -14.75 16.00 -44.30
C LYS A 262 -13.89 16.99 -45.11
N ALA A 263 -12.73 16.55 -45.59
CA ALA A 263 -11.82 17.36 -46.40
C ALA A 263 -11.82 16.91 -47.86
N THR A 264 -13.01 16.82 -48.51
CA THR A 264 -13.09 16.71 -49.96
C THR A 264 -13.38 18.10 -50.50
N PRO A 265 -12.51 18.70 -51.33
CA PRO A 265 -12.79 20.00 -51.93
C PRO A 265 -13.75 19.82 -53.08
N THR A 266 -14.89 20.50 -52.99
CA THR A 266 -15.82 20.70 -54.10
C THR A 266 -15.12 21.48 -55.22
N LYS A 267 -14.71 20.77 -56.25
CA LYS A 267 -14.40 21.37 -57.57
C LYS A 267 -15.68 21.35 -58.44
N LYS A 268 -16.16 22.51 -58.84
CA LYS A 268 -16.86 22.90 -60.07
C LYS A 268 -17.62 24.20 -59.80
N ALA A 269 -17.56 25.22 -60.57
CA ALA A 269 -17.55 25.38 -62.00
C ALA A 269 -17.18 26.83 -62.39
N THR A 270 -16.46 26.94 -63.48
CA THR A 270 -16.69 27.61 -64.70
C THR A 270 -16.67 29.14 -64.74
N SER A 271 -15.60 29.58 -65.40
CA SER A 271 -15.53 30.41 -66.63
C SER A 271 -16.19 31.83 -66.59
N THR A 272 -15.42 32.86 -66.78
CA THR A 272 -15.19 33.56 -68.09
C THR A 272 -14.45 34.87 -67.85
N ALA A 273 -13.38 35.01 -68.57
CA ALA A 273 -12.82 36.16 -69.31
C ALA A 273 -13.01 37.61 -68.82
N LYS A 274 -11.94 38.34 -68.65
CA LYS A 274 -11.41 39.41 -69.52
C LYS A 274 -10.31 40.20 -68.78
N LYS A 275 -9.12 40.10 -69.23
CA LYS A 275 -8.23 41.10 -69.87
C LYS A 275 -8.28 42.54 -69.32
N ALA A 276 -7.16 42.95 -68.75
CA ALA A 276 -6.37 44.17 -69.10
C ALA A 276 -5.41 44.49 -67.95
N THR A 277 -4.18 44.35 -68.18
CA THR A 277 -3.10 45.33 -68.50
C THR A 277 -2.63 46.18 -67.31
N THR A 278 -1.34 46.15 -67.26
CA THR A 278 -0.28 47.12 -66.92
C THR A 278 0.15 47.17 -65.48
N ALA A 279 1.32 46.68 -65.24
CA ALA A 279 2.63 47.31 -65.28
C ALA A 279 2.93 48.35 -64.18
N LYS A 280 3.87 48.05 -63.43
CA LYS A 280 5.11 48.77 -62.99
C LYS A 280 5.42 48.40 -61.54
N LYS A 281 6.50 47.70 -61.29
CA LYS A 281 7.88 48.16 -61.13
C LYS A 281 8.12 49.03 -59.88
N ALA A 282 8.86 48.53 -58.96
CA ALA A 282 10.09 49.04 -58.35
C ALA A 282 10.26 48.38 -56.96
N THR A 283 11.25 47.53 -56.81
CA THR A 283 12.59 47.79 -56.25
C THR A 283 12.55 48.53 -54.92
N SER A 284 13.07 48.00 -53.89
CA SER A 284 14.46 47.87 -53.49
C SER A 284 14.61 47.59 -52.01
N THR A 285 15.54 46.74 -51.76
CA THR A 285 16.73 46.83 -50.87
C THR A 285 16.47 46.75 -49.39
N ALA A 286 16.86 45.65 -48.80
CA ALA A 286 18.15 45.37 -48.19
C ALA A 286 18.54 46.23 -46.99
N LYS A 287 18.78 45.61 -45.90
CA LYS A 287 19.95 45.66 -45.00
C LYS A 287 19.52 45.20 -43.61
N LYS A 288 19.98 44.06 -43.12
CA LYS A 288 21.33 43.77 -42.52
C LYS A 288 21.68 44.68 -41.34
N ALA A 289 21.80 44.07 -40.17
CA ALA A 289 22.86 44.19 -39.16
C ALA A 289 22.35 43.63 -37.84
N THR A 290 22.83 42.47 -37.40
CA THR A 290 24.06 42.26 -36.57
C THR A 290 24.21 43.20 -35.38
N THR A 291 24.21 42.61 -34.24
CA THR A 291 25.29 42.57 -33.21
C THR A 291 24.67 42.18 -31.87
N ALA A 292 24.93 41.08 -31.23
CA ALA A 292 26.09 40.69 -30.44
C ALA A 292 26.53 41.70 -29.35
N LYS A 293 26.43 41.23 -28.12
CA LYS A 293 27.38 41.39 -27.00
C LYS A 293 26.63 40.99 -25.70
N LYS A 294 26.96 39.87 -25.02
CA LYS A 294 28.17 39.59 -24.24
C LYS A 294 28.49 40.64 -23.14
N ALA A 295 28.30 40.22 -21.90
CA ALA A 295 29.10 40.54 -20.71
C ALA A 295 28.50 39.74 -19.55
N THR A 296 29.08 38.65 -19.07
CA THR A 296 30.21 38.50 -18.14
C THR A 296 30.16 39.40 -16.92
N SER A 297 30.11 38.78 -15.80
CA SER A 297 31.13 38.77 -14.74
C SER A 297 30.45 38.54 -13.41
N THR A 298 30.91 37.66 -12.71
CA THR A 298 31.94 37.38 -11.70
C THR A 298 31.33 37.33 -10.33
N ALA A 299 31.30 36.18 -9.73
CA ALA A 299 32.26 35.64 -8.78
C ALA A 299 32.54 36.51 -7.53
N LYS A 300 32.28 35.92 -6.38
CA LYS A 300 33.08 35.94 -5.14
C LYS A 300 32.26 35.19 -4.09
N LYS A 301 32.60 34.00 -3.63
CA LYS A 301 33.75 33.55 -2.83
C LYS A 301 33.93 34.33 -1.53
N ALA A 302 33.63 33.68 -0.41
CA ALA A 302 34.31 33.69 0.87
C ALA A 302 33.55 32.72 1.80
N THR A 303 34.04 31.52 2.04
CA THR A 303 35.10 31.10 2.97
C THR A 303 35.03 31.78 4.34
N THR A 304 34.74 30.94 5.32
CA THR A 304 35.54 30.66 6.53
C THR A 304 34.66 29.79 7.44
N ALA A 305 34.88 28.57 7.72
CA ALA A 305 35.94 27.87 8.44
C ALA A 305 36.24 28.48 9.83
N LYS A 306 35.94 27.68 10.81
CA LYS A 306 36.75 27.35 12.00
C LYS A 306 35.82 26.80 13.07
N LYS A 307 36.01 25.52 13.44
CA LYS A 307 37.03 25.03 14.39
C LYS A 307 36.75 25.60 15.79
N ALA A 308 36.51 24.83 16.78
CA ALA A 308 37.43 23.97 17.47
C ALA A 308 36.69 23.24 18.61
N THR A 309 36.92 21.98 18.76
CA THR A 309 37.79 21.35 19.76
C THR A 309 37.24 21.46 21.19
N ALA A 310 36.81 20.32 21.68
CA ALA A 310 37.61 19.44 22.51
C ALA A 310 37.86 19.96 23.92
N THR A 311 37.45 19.20 24.86
CA THR A 311 38.26 18.59 25.94
C THR A 311 37.26 17.94 26.89
N ALA A 312 37.15 16.68 27.02
CA ALA A 312 38.00 15.74 27.73
C ALA A 312 38.42 16.25 29.13
N LYS A 313 38.01 15.52 30.09
CA LYS A 313 38.80 15.04 31.23
C LYS A 313 37.92 14.97 32.48
N LYS A 314 37.75 13.72 32.93
CA LYS A 314 38.52 13.18 34.10
C LYS A 314 37.97 13.71 35.39
N ALA A 315 37.64 12.99 36.32
CA ALA A 315 38.20 11.91 37.08
C ALA A 315 37.16 11.52 38.12
N ALA A 316 36.89 10.31 38.35
CA ALA A 316 37.61 9.43 39.23
C ALA A 316 37.49 9.81 40.73
N ASP A 317 37.10 8.79 41.38
CA ASP A 317 37.43 8.46 42.74
C ASP A 317 36.48 8.96 43.81
N SER A 318 35.94 8.07 44.45
CA SER A 318 36.42 7.32 45.58
C SER A 318 35.46 7.40 46.79
N LYS A 319 35.18 6.21 47.28
CA LYS A 319 34.92 5.86 48.68
C LYS A 319 33.60 6.34 49.33
N LYS A 320 32.74 5.50 49.58
CA LYS A 320 32.62 4.54 50.66
C LYS A 320 31.46 3.60 50.41
#